data_3bfb14517bcce3539787c84f3b2d5943
#
_entry.id   3bfb14517bcce3539787c84f3b2d5943
#
_cell.length_a   1.000
_cell.length_b   1.000
_cell.length_c   1.000
_cell.angle_alpha   90.00
_cell.angle_beta   90.00
_cell.angle_gamma   90.00
#
_symmetry.space_group_name_H-M   'P 1'
#
loop_
_entity.id
_entity.type
_entity.pdbx_description
1 polymer ?
#
loop_
_entity_poly.entity_id
_entity_poly.type
_entity_poly.pdbx_seq_one_letter_code
_entity_poly.pdbx_strand_id
1 'polypeptide(L)'
;MHMLKKTAAWIREHPYALCLLYFIPYLIYFELLEAFAVPKFIIHCPLDDWIPFHEGFVIPYFAWFPMLAVSLGYFLFHSRRDFLDLCFIMFTGMTICLLIYTVLPNGLQLRPAVVRDNLLARIAGMLYAIDTPTNVCPSIHVSSTVAIMIIVMRYQKFSHAALVKGFTLLCGIAVCLSTVVLKQHSVIDIVLGGLLTLILYKVCMQTDWMKYLRKLPYRKLLSRKS
;
A
#
# COMPACT_ATOMS: atom_id res chain seq x y z
N MET A 1 -17.17 -13.89 -25.04
CA MET A 1 -18.09 -12.74 -25.30
C MET A 1 -19.11 -12.51 -24.20
N HIS A 2 -19.75 -13.56 -23.62
CA HIS A 2 -20.77 -13.43 -22.57
C HIS A 2 -20.22 -12.88 -21.24
N MET A 3 -19.04 -13.32 -20.78
CA MET A 3 -18.37 -12.81 -19.56
C MET A 3 -18.04 -11.31 -19.67
N LEU A 4 -17.48 -10.86 -20.79
CA LEU A 4 -17.16 -9.45 -21.00
C LEU A 4 -18.38 -8.53 -20.92
N LYS A 5 -19.53 -8.98 -21.47
CA LYS A 5 -20.79 -8.23 -21.36
C LYS A 5 -21.30 -8.15 -19.92
N LYS A 6 -21.19 -9.23 -19.14
CA LYS A 6 -21.56 -9.25 -17.71
C LYS A 6 -20.66 -8.33 -16.89
N THR A 7 -19.33 -8.39 -17.10
CA THR A 7 -18.38 -7.50 -16.43
C THR A 7 -18.64 -6.03 -16.77
N ALA A 8 -18.86 -5.72 -18.05
CA ALA A 8 -19.19 -4.35 -18.46
C ALA A 8 -20.52 -3.84 -17.85
N ALA A 9 -21.54 -4.70 -17.75
CA ALA A 9 -22.80 -4.36 -17.10
C ALA A 9 -22.57 -4.11 -15.59
N TRP A 10 -21.83 -4.97 -14.92
CA TRP A 10 -21.50 -4.80 -13.50
C TRP A 10 -20.71 -3.52 -13.22
N ILE A 11 -19.69 -3.19 -14.04
CA ILE A 11 -18.92 -1.94 -13.92
C ILE A 11 -19.82 -0.71 -14.11
N ARG A 12 -20.79 -0.77 -15.01
CA ARG A 12 -21.78 0.33 -15.19
C ARG A 12 -22.62 0.56 -13.93
N GLU A 13 -22.92 -0.49 -13.20
CA GLU A 13 -23.63 -0.40 -11.92
C GLU A 13 -22.71 0.00 -10.76
N HIS A 14 -21.40 -0.30 -10.85
CA HIS A 14 -20.38 -0.06 -9.84
C HIS A 14 -19.20 0.76 -10.38
N PRO A 15 -19.44 2.00 -10.87
CA PRO A 15 -18.41 2.80 -11.54
C PRO A 15 -17.22 3.16 -10.63
N TYR A 16 -17.41 3.10 -9.33
CA TYR A 16 -16.30 3.29 -8.36
C TYR A 16 -15.22 2.20 -8.44
N ALA A 17 -15.54 1.04 -9.00
CA ALA A 17 -14.54 -0.01 -9.27
C ALA A 17 -13.43 0.47 -10.23
N LEU A 18 -13.71 1.48 -11.07
CA LEU A 18 -12.71 2.08 -11.96
C LEU A 18 -11.55 2.75 -11.21
N CYS A 19 -11.71 3.05 -9.90
CA CYS A 19 -10.60 3.51 -9.07
C CYS A 19 -9.42 2.52 -9.09
N LEU A 20 -9.66 1.21 -9.27
CA LEU A 20 -8.59 0.21 -9.37
C LEU A 20 -7.71 0.36 -10.60
N LEU A 21 -8.17 1.06 -11.64
CA LEU A 21 -7.34 1.40 -12.81
C LEU A 21 -6.16 2.31 -12.43
N TYR A 22 -6.19 2.90 -11.24
CA TYR A 22 -5.06 3.65 -10.67
C TYR A 22 -3.77 2.84 -10.67
N PHE A 23 -3.84 1.53 -10.45
CA PHE A 23 -2.64 0.69 -10.42
C PHE A 23 -1.87 0.68 -11.75
N ILE A 24 -2.52 0.95 -12.88
CA ILE A 24 -1.85 0.97 -14.19
C ILE A 24 -0.84 2.14 -14.26
N PRO A 25 -1.24 3.42 -14.15
CA PRO A 25 -0.30 4.53 -14.16
C PRO A 25 0.66 4.49 -12.96
N TYR A 26 0.21 4.00 -11.80
CA TYR A 26 1.05 3.84 -10.62
C TYR A 26 2.23 2.90 -10.88
N LEU A 27 1.98 1.68 -11.39
CA LEU A 27 3.04 0.71 -11.66
C LEU A 27 3.99 1.20 -12.76
N ILE A 28 3.45 1.80 -13.83
CA ILE A 28 4.31 2.36 -14.88
C ILE A 28 5.24 3.43 -14.30
N TYR A 29 4.71 4.32 -13.46
CA TYR A 29 5.52 5.38 -12.87
C TYR A 29 6.52 4.85 -11.86
N PHE A 30 6.13 3.87 -11.04
CA PHE A 30 7.02 3.20 -10.10
C PHE A 30 8.20 2.53 -10.82
N GLU A 31 7.93 1.72 -11.86
CA GLU A 31 8.96 1.07 -12.67
C GLU A 31 9.92 2.07 -13.35
N LEU A 32 9.39 3.21 -13.80
CA LEU A 32 10.25 4.26 -14.36
C LEU A 32 11.17 4.86 -13.28
N LEU A 33 10.68 5.06 -12.06
CA LEU A 33 11.52 5.52 -10.95
C LEU A 33 12.56 4.48 -10.55
N GLU A 34 12.20 3.20 -10.48
CA GLU A 34 13.15 2.12 -10.19
C GLU A 34 14.25 2.02 -11.25
N ALA A 35 13.91 2.23 -12.53
CA ALA A 35 14.85 2.13 -13.64
C ALA A 35 15.80 3.34 -13.75
N PHE A 36 15.35 4.54 -13.41
CA PHE A 36 16.06 5.77 -13.72
C PHE A 36 16.44 6.65 -12.52
N ALA A 37 15.87 6.42 -11.33
CA ALA A 37 16.20 7.24 -10.18
C ALA A 37 17.59 6.91 -9.62
N VAL A 38 18.42 7.95 -9.53
CA VAL A 38 19.73 7.85 -8.85
C VAL A 38 19.58 8.51 -7.49
N PRO A 39 19.75 7.77 -6.38
CA PRO A 39 19.62 8.33 -5.05
C PRO A 39 20.60 9.47 -4.79
N LYS A 40 20.09 10.59 -4.34
CA LYS A 40 20.89 11.75 -3.88
C LYS A 40 20.99 11.80 -2.35
N PHE A 41 20.04 11.16 -1.68
CA PHE A 41 19.96 11.13 -0.23
C PHE A 41 19.94 9.67 0.23
N ILE A 42 20.81 9.34 1.17
CA ILE A 42 20.82 8.04 1.82
C ILE A 42 20.07 8.16 3.13
N ILE A 43 19.02 7.38 3.27
CA ILE A 43 18.19 7.34 4.48
C ILE A 43 18.80 6.34 5.46
N HIS A 44 19.07 6.80 6.66
CA HIS A 44 19.66 5.99 7.73
C HIS A 44 19.40 6.61 9.10
N CYS A 45 19.16 5.80 10.10
CA CYS A 45 19.20 6.21 11.49
C CYS A 45 19.91 5.15 12.35
N PRO A 46 20.45 5.52 13.53
CA PRO A 46 21.19 4.57 14.40
C PRO A 46 20.39 3.32 14.79
N LEU A 47 19.04 3.40 14.84
CA LEU A 47 18.20 2.24 15.13
C LEU A 47 18.27 1.17 14.03
N ASP A 48 18.53 1.57 12.79
CA ASP A 48 18.64 0.64 11.66
C ASP A 48 19.79 -0.36 11.85
N ASP A 49 20.87 0.06 12.52
CA ASP A 49 22.06 -0.77 12.74
C ASP A 49 21.81 -1.84 13.81
N TRP A 50 20.86 -1.58 14.72
CA TRP A 50 20.52 -2.51 15.81
C TRP A 50 19.56 -3.61 15.36
N ILE A 51 18.83 -3.40 14.27
CA ILE A 51 17.89 -4.39 13.75
C ILE A 51 18.66 -5.40 12.90
N PRO A 52 18.74 -6.68 13.29
CA PRO A 52 19.43 -7.69 12.49
C PRO A 52 18.61 -8.05 11.25
N PHE A 53 19.32 -8.38 10.16
CA PHE A 53 18.69 -8.99 8.98
C PHE A 53 18.24 -10.42 9.30
N HIS A 54 17.02 -10.77 8.86
CA HIS A 54 16.52 -12.14 8.96
C HIS A 54 15.63 -12.49 7.76
N GLU A 55 16.07 -13.46 6.96
CA GLU A 55 15.41 -13.89 5.72
C GLU A 55 13.97 -14.42 5.92
N GLY A 56 13.64 -14.93 7.12
CA GLY A 56 12.29 -15.42 7.44
C GLY A 56 11.20 -14.35 7.29
N PHE A 57 11.57 -13.07 7.39
CA PHE A 57 10.65 -11.96 7.22
C PHE A 57 10.23 -11.70 5.76
N VAL A 58 10.79 -12.44 4.81
CA VAL A 58 10.30 -12.45 3.43
C VAL A 58 8.84 -12.91 3.34
N ILE A 59 8.40 -13.81 4.25
CA ILE A 59 7.02 -14.30 4.29
C ILE A 59 6.03 -13.15 4.60
N PRO A 60 6.14 -12.44 5.74
CA PRO A 60 5.26 -11.30 6.00
C PRO A 60 5.45 -10.15 5.01
N TYR A 61 6.63 -9.96 4.42
CA TYR A 61 6.83 -8.97 3.37
C TYR A 61 5.93 -9.24 2.17
N PHE A 62 5.94 -10.46 1.65
CA PHE A 62 5.08 -10.85 0.54
C PHE A 62 3.59 -10.93 0.91
N ALA A 63 3.24 -11.07 2.20
CA ALA A 63 1.85 -10.99 2.66
C ALA A 63 1.21 -9.62 2.41
N TRP A 64 2.00 -8.57 2.14
CA TRP A 64 1.50 -7.27 1.72
C TRP A 64 0.63 -7.33 0.46
N PHE A 65 1.04 -8.10 -0.55
CA PHE A 65 0.29 -8.21 -1.81
C PHE A 65 -1.12 -8.80 -1.61
N PRO A 66 -1.29 -9.99 -1.01
CA PRO A 66 -2.64 -10.52 -0.74
C PRO A 66 -3.42 -9.66 0.26
N MET A 67 -2.78 -9.03 1.25
CA MET A 67 -3.45 -8.11 2.17
C MET A 67 -4.09 -6.93 1.44
N LEU A 68 -3.38 -6.35 0.48
CA LEU A 68 -3.85 -5.27 -0.37
C LEU A 68 -5.01 -5.72 -1.27
N ALA A 69 -4.82 -6.84 -2.00
CA ALA A 69 -5.81 -7.37 -2.93
C ALA A 69 -7.10 -7.79 -2.21
N VAL A 70 -6.99 -8.51 -1.09
CA VAL A 70 -8.14 -8.98 -0.30
C VAL A 70 -8.89 -7.81 0.31
N SER A 71 -8.20 -6.81 0.86
CA SER A 71 -8.86 -5.66 1.48
C SER A 71 -9.60 -4.81 0.47
N LEU A 72 -8.98 -4.48 -0.66
CA LEU A 72 -9.63 -3.76 -1.75
C LEU A 72 -10.81 -4.57 -2.32
N GLY A 73 -10.61 -5.86 -2.58
CA GLY A 73 -11.66 -6.74 -3.09
C GLY A 73 -12.83 -6.87 -2.11
N TYR A 74 -12.56 -7.07 -0.84
CA TYR A 74 -13.61 -7.18 0.17
C TYR A 74 -14.48 -5.91 0.20
N PHE A 75 -13.87 -4.74 0.37
CA PHE A 75 -14.62 -3.48 0.44
C PHE A 75 -15.30 -3.11 -0.87
N LEU A 76 -14.72 -3.45 -2.02
CA LEU A 76 -15.34 -3.27 -3.33
C LEU A 76 -16.75 -3.88 -3.40
N PHE A 77 -16.93 -5.06 -2.81
CA PHE A 77 -18.20 -5.80 -2.86
C PHE A 77 -19.10 -5.57 -1.64
N HIS A 78 -18.55 -5.13 -0.48
CA HIS A 78 -19.31 -5.06 0.77
C HIS A 78 -19.59 -3.64 1.26
N SER A 79 -18.78 -2.65 0.91
CA SER A 79 -18.95 -1.28 1.39
C SER A 79 -18.34 -0.26 0.43
N ARG A 80 -19.17 0.31 -0.42
CA ARG A 80 -18.74 1.38 -1.33
C ARG A 80 -18.00 2.51 -0.60
N ARG A 81 -18.48 2.93 0.56
CA ARG A 81 -17.88 4.03 1.32
C ARG A 81 -16.49 3.66 1.78
N ASP A 82 -16.34 2.51 2.46
CA ASP A 82 -15.05 2.09 2.99
C ASP A 82 -14.05 1.74 1.86
N PHE A 83 -14.55 1.21 0.73
CA PHE A 83 -13.73 1.04 -0.47
C PHE A 83 -13.16 2.37 -0.99
N LEU A 84 -13.99 3.38 -1.12
CA LEU A 84 -13.59 4.69 -1.62
C LEU A 84 -12.69 5.43 -0.61
N ASP A 85 -12.96 5.33 0.68
CA ASP A 85 -12.10 5.86 1.74
C ASP A 85 -10.72 5.18 1.69
N LEU A 86 -10.68 3.85 1.53
CA LEU A 86 -9.42 3.10 1.39
C LEU A 86 -8.66 3.52 0.12
N CYS A 87 -9.33 3.58 -1.02
CA CYS A 87 -8.74 4.05 -2.27
C CYS A 87 -8.17 5.47 -2.13
N PHE A 88 -8.91 6.39 -1.51
CA PHE A 88 -8.45 7.76 -1.33
C PHE A 88 -7.17 7.81 -0.51
N ILE A 89 -7.16 7.18 0.68
CA ILE A 89 -6.00 7.23 1.59
C ILE A 89 -4.80 6.53 0.96
N MET A 90 -5.01 5.32 0.46
CA MET A 90 -3.95 4.49 -0.09
C MET A 90 -3.36 5.08 -1.37
N PHE A 91 -4.19 5.40 -2.36
CA PHE A 91 -3.71 5.86 -3.67
C PHE A 91 -3.12 7.27 -3.60
N THR A 92 -3.69 8.15 -2.77
CA THR A 92 -3.08 9.47 -2.52
C THR A 92 -1.74 9.32 -1.81
N GLY A 93 -1.65 8.43 -0.81
CA GLY A 93 -0.39 8.12 -0.13
C GLY A 93 0.68 7.61 -1.08
N MET A 94 0.35 6.60 -1.90
CA MET A 94 1.24 6.06 -2.93
C MET A 94 1.69 7.15 -3.92
N THR A 95 0.76 7.99 -4.38
CA THR A 95 1.08 9.10 -5.30
C THR A 95 2.04 10.10 -4.67
N ILE A 96 1.81 10.48 -3.41
CA ILE A 96 2.69 11.41 -2.68
C ILE A 96 4.08 10.80 -2.52
N CYS A 97 4.19 9.49 -2.20
CA CYS A 97 5.48 8.81 -2.15
C CYS A 97 6.22 8.90 -3.49
N LEU A 98 5.56 8.57 -4.62
CA LEU A 98 6.19 8.68 -5.95
C LEU A 98 6.64 10.11 -6.28
N LEU A 99 5.83 11.11 -5.93
CA LEU A 99 6.20 12.52 -6.12
C LEU A 99 7.41 12.90 -5.27
N ILE A 100 7.48 12.43 -4.01
CA ILE A 100 8.65 12.65 -3.15
C ILE A 100 9.88 11.97 -3.75
N TYR A 101 9.79 10.73 -4.21
CA TYR A 101 10.90 10.02 -4.86
C TYR A 101 11.41 10.75 -6.10
N THR A 102 10.51 11.41 -6.84
CA THR A 102 10.88 12.20 -8.03
C THR A 102 11.66 13.47 -7.66
N VAL A 103 11.19 14.19 -6.63
CA VAL A 103 11.77 15.49 -6.24
C VAL A 103 13.00 15.29 -5.33
N LEU A 104 12.95 14.28 -4.47
CA LEU A 104 13.97 13.91 -3.48
C LEU A 104 14.39 12.45 -3.67
N PRO A 105 15.10 12.10 -4.75
CA PRO A 105 15.55 10.74 -4.98
C PRO A 105 16.37 10.23 -3.80
N ASN A 106 15.89 9.17 -3.16
CA ASN A 106 16.47 8.66 -1.93
C ASN A 106 16.70 7.14 -2.02
N GLY A 107 17.54 6.63 -1.14
CA GLY A 107 17.88 5.22 -1.13
C GLY A 107 18.48 4.78 0.19
N LEU A 108 18.84 3.49 0.26
CA LEU A 108 19.41 2.82 1.43
C LEU A 108 20.76 2.18 1.12
N GLN A 109 21.58 2.02 2.17
CA GLN A 109 22.82 1.25 2.16
C GLN A 109 22.87 0.25 3.33
N LEU A 110 21.72 -0.36 3.64
CA LEU A 110 21.56 -1.25 4.80
C LEU A 110 21.60 -2.75 4.43
N ARG A 111 21.47 -3.09 3.14
CA ARG A 111 21.36 -4.48 2.70
C ARG A 111 22.65 -5.25 2.92
N PRO A 112 22.63 -6.33 3.72
CA PRO A 112 23.80 -7.21 3.84
C PRO A 112 23.95 -8.12 2.63
N ALA A 113 25.12 -8.69 2.44
CA ALA A 113 25.29 -9.83 1.57
C ALA A 113 24.47 -11.02 2.12
N VAL A 114 23.62 -11.61 1.27
CA VAL A 114 22.82 -12.79 1.67
C VAL A 114 23.71 -14.02 1.55
N VAL A 115 24.29 -14.44 2.67
CA VAL A 115 25.32 -15.51 2.73
C VAL A 115 24.70 -16.89 2.98
N ARG A 116 23.49 -16.96 3.57
CA ARG A 116 22.86 -18.25 3.90
C ARG A 116 22.30 -18.92 2.66
N ASP A 117 22.54 -20.24 2.53
CA ASP A 117 21.99 -21.04 1.42
C ASP A 117 20.75 -21.83 1.87
N ASN A 118 19.63 -21.10 2.00
CA ASN A 118 18.32 -21.70 2.21
C ASN A 118 17.28 -21.02 1.30
N LEU A 119 16.12 -21.63 1.17
CA LEU A 119 15.06 -21.15 0.26
C LEU A 119 14.68 -19.70 0.54
N LEU A 120 14.48 -19.31 1.80
CA LEU A 120 14.06 -17.95 2.16
C LEU A 120 15.17 -16.92 1.88
N ALA A 121 16.42 -17.29 2.08
CA ALA A 121 17.56 -16.45 1.73
C ALA A 121 17.67 -16.24 0.20
N ARG A 122 17.42 -17.28 -0.59
CA ARG A 122 17.35 -17.17 -2.05
C ARG A 122 16.21 -16.25 -2.49
N ILE A 123 15.03 -16.37 -1.86
CA ILE A 123 13.89 -15.47 -2.14
C ILE A 123 14.22 -14.02 -1.75
N ALA A 124 14.87 -13.80 -0.61
CA ALA A 124 15.33 -12.46 -0.21
C ALA A 124 16.35 -11.88 -1.20
N GLY A 125 17.26 -12.70 -1.72
CA GLY A 125 18.20 -12.30 -2.78
C GLY A 125 17.50 -11.93 -4.09
N MET A 126 16.48 -12.69 -4.50
CA MET A 126 15.64 -12.35 -5.66
C MET A 126 14.87 -11.04 -5.43
N LEU A 127 14.33 -10.85 -4.22
CA LEU A 127 13.67 -9.60 -3.83
C LEU A 127 14.62 -8.41 -3.99
N TYR A 128 15.86 -8.52 -3.52
CA TYR A 128 16.86 -7.47 -3.65
C TYR A 128 17.25 -7.14 -5.10
N ALA A 129 17.11 -8.12 -6.00
CA ALA A 129 17.39 -7.92 -7.42
C ALA A 129 16.25 -7.22 -8.16
N ILE A 130 14.99 -7.37 -7.69
CA ILE A 130 13.80 -6.81 -8.33
C ILE A 130 13.46 -5.44 -7.72
N ASP A 131 13.47 -5.35 -6.40
CA ASP A 131 13.15 -4.15 -5.63
C ASP A 131 14.47 -3.51 -5.20
N THR A 132 14.88 -2.46 -5.92
CA THR A 132 16.19 -1.82 -5.73
C THR A 132 16.27 -1.08 -4.38
N PRO A 133 17.46 -0.74 -3.84
CA PRO A 133 17.57 0.04 -2.61
C PRO A 133 17.36 1.55 -2.86
N THR A 134 16.45 1.88 -3.78
CA THR A 134 16.10 3.25 -4.15
C THR A 134 14.62 3.53 -3.85
N ASN A 135 14.22 4.79 -3.84
CA ASN A 135 12.80 5.17 -3.72
C ASN A 135 12.14 4.61 -2.44
N VAL A 136 12.81 4.77 -1.30
CA VAL A 136 12.44 4.07 -0.06
C VAL A 136 11.64 4.94 0.92
N CYS A 137 11.84 6.26 0.93
CA CYS A 137 11.28 7.17 1.93
C CYS A 137 10.31 8.20 1.32
N PRO A 138 9.05 8.24 1.81
CA PRO A 138 8.37 7.42 2.81
C PRO A 138 8.01 6.02 2.28
N SER A 139 7.87 5.02 3.17
CA SER A 139 7.55 3.65 2.75
C SER A 139 6.11 3.52 2.21
N ILE A 140 5.98 3.09 0.95
CA ILE A 140 4.69 2.74 0.33
C ILE A 140 4.09 1.51 1.00
N HIS A 141 4.90 0.52 1.36
CA HIS A 141 4.46 -0.68 2.07
C HIS A 141 3.79 -0.32 3.39
N VAL A 142 4.41 0.55 4.17
CA VAL A 142 3.86 0.99 5.47
C VAL A 142 2.63 1.87 5.27
N SER A 143 2.69 2.85 4.38
CA SER A 143 1.57 3.76 4.14
C SER A 143 0.30 3.01 3.73
N SER A 144 0.39 2.10 2.75
CA SER A 144 -0.75 1.30 2.30
C SER A 144 -1.24 0.30 3.35
N THR A 145 -0.32 -0.34 4.09
CA THR A 145 -0.66 -1.27 5.17
C THR A 145 -1.42 -0.57 6.30
N VAL A 146 -0.94 0.60 6.73
CA VAL A 146 -1.61 1.40 7.78
C VAL A 146 -2.99 1.87 7.30
N ALA A 147 -3.14 2.24 6.02
CA ALA A 147 -4.45 2.58 5.44
C ALA A 147 -5.44 1.42 5.55
N ILE A 148 -5.00 0.19 5.21
CA ILE A 148 -5.81 -1.02 5.35
C ILE A 148 -6.21 -1.24 6.81
N MET A 149 -5.22 -1.19 7.73
CA MET A 149 -5.47 -1.39 9.16
C MET A 149 -6.53 -0.41 9.68
N ILE A 150 -6.41 0.88 9.37
CA ILE A 150 -7.36 1.91 9.79
C ILE A 150 -8.77 1.61 9.28
N ILE A 151 -8.94 1.31 8.00
CA ILE A 151 -10.26 1.07 7.41
C ILE A 151 -10.88 -0.22 7.95
N VAL A 152 -10.11 -1.31 8.09
CA VAL A 152 -10.58 -2.56 8.68
C VAL A 152 -10.98 -2.37 10.15
N MET A 153 -10.17 -1.65 10.94
CA MET A 153 -10.49 -1.38 12.35
C MET A 153 -11.76 -0.53 12.50
N ARG A 154 -12.02 0.41 11.59
CA ARG A 154 -13.22 1.25 11.58
C ARG A 154 -14.48 0.47 11.18
N TYR A 155 -14.37 -0.51 10.29
CA TYR A 155 -15.52 -1.24 9.76
C TYR A 155 -16.18 -2.13 10.82
N GLN A 156 -17.54 -2.03 10.96
CA GLN A 156 -18.27 -2.70 12.04
C GLN A 156 -19.09 -3.93 11.59
N LYS A 157 -19.17 -4.20 10.27
CA LYS A 157 -20.09 -5.21 9.73
C LYS A 157 -19.45 -6.57 9.45
N PHE A 158 -18.26 -6.84 9.99
CA PHE A 158 -17.68 -8.18 9.90
C PHE A 158 -18.44 -9.18 10.78
N SER A 159 -18.76 -10.36 10.25
CA SER A 159 -19.39 -11.45 11.02
C SER A 159 -18.53 -11.93 12.18
N HIS A 160 -17.20 -11.91 12.02
CA HIS A 160 -16.21 -12.26 13.05
C HIS A 160 -15.25 -11.08 13.28
N ALA A 161 -15.80 -9.95 13.73
CA ALA A 161 -15.07 -8.68 13.77
C ALA A 161 -13.77 -8.75 14.58
N ALA A 162 -13.76 -9.38 15.75
CA ALA A 162 -12.57 -9.49 16.59
C ALA A 162 -11.45 -10.29 15.88
N LEU A 163 -11.81 -11.41 15.25
CA LEU A 163 -10.85 -12.26 14.52
C LEU A 163 -10.27 -11.51 13.31
N VAL A 164 -11.12 -10.93 12.47
CA VAL A 164 -10.67 -10.22 11.24
C VAL A 164 -9.81 -9.02 11.61
N LYS A 165 -10.21 -8.23 12.59
CA LYS A 165 -9.45 -7.07 13.05
C LYS A 165 -8.12 -7.47 13.67
N GLY A 166 -8.14 -8.45 14.57
CA GLY A 166 -6.93 -8.97 15.22
C GLY A 166 -5.94 -9.55 14.21
N PHE A 167 -6.42 -10.36 13.26
CA PHE A 167 -5.59 -10.90 12.18
C PHE A 167 -5.00 -9.79 11.30
N THR A 168 -5.81 -8.80 10.87
CA THR A 168 -5.33 -7.67 10.06
C THR A 168 -4.29 -6.85 10.80
N LEU A 169 -4.48 -6.61 12.09
CA LEU A 169 -3.51 -5.88 12.91
C LEU A 169 -2.19 -6.66 13.01
N LEU A 170 -2.25 -7.95 13.33
CA LEU A 170 -1.07 -8.81 13.42
C LEU A 170 -0.30 -8.87 12.10
N CYS A 171 -1.01 -9.14 11.00
CA CYS A 171 -0.40 -9.15 9.66
C CYS A 171 0.18 -7.79 9.29
N GLY A 172 -0.53 -6.70 9.55
CA GLY A 172 -0.06 -5.35 9.23
C GLY A 172 1.20 -4.97 10.01
N ILE A 173 1.27 -5.28 11.30
CA ILE A 173 2.49 -5.10 12.11
C ILE A 173 3.63 -5.96 11.54
N ALA A 174 3.37 -7.22 11.23
CA ALA A 174 4.38 -8.11 10.66
C ALA A 174 4.90 -7.62 9.30
N VAL A 175 4.02 -7.09 8.42
CA VAL A 175 4.41 -6.45 7.16
C VAL A 175 5.31 -5.24 7.44
N CYS A 176 4.90 -4.31 8.32
CA CYS A 176 5.71 -3.13 8.63
C CYS A 176 7.08 -3.50 9.21
N LEU A 177 7.13 -4.47 10.13
CA LEU A 177 8.42 -4.94 10.69
C LEU A 177 9.28 -5.64 9.63
N SER A 178 8.68 -6.38 8.71
CA SER A 178 9.43 -7.08 7.66
C SER A 178 10.22 -6.13 6.78
N THR A 179 9.75 -4.92 6.56
CA THR A 179 10.44 -3.93 5.72
C THR A 179 11.80 -3.52 6.30
N VAL A 180 11.92 -3.35 7.62
CA VAL A 180 13.19 -3.01 8.28
C VAL A 180 14.06 -4.22 8.56
N VAL A 181 13.47 -5.38 8.90
CA VAL A 181 14.23 -6.61 9.16
C VAL A 181 14.85 -7.17 7.87
N LEU A 182 14.16 -7.01 6.73
CA LEU A 182 14.72 -7.30 5.40
C LEU A 182 15.60 -6.19 4.85
N LYS A 183 15.85 -5.11 5.60
CA LYS A 183 16.69 -3.99 5.14
C LYS A 183 16.20 -3.36 3.81
N GLN A 184 14.88 -3.40 3.58
CA GLN A 184 14.23 -2.72 2.46
C GLN A 184 13.90 -1.27 2.79
N HIS A 185 13.73 -0.97 4.09
CA HIS A 185 13.40 0.37 4.59
C HIS A 185 14.17 0.68 5.88
N SER A 186 14.35 1.96 6.15
CA SER A 186 14.77 2.50 7.45
C SER A 186 13.57 2.63 8.40
N VAL A 187 13.84 2.72 9.69
CA VAL A 187 12.84 3.11 10.69
C VAL A 187 12.22 4.48 10.37
N ILE A 188 13.00 5.40 9.77
CA ILE A 188 12.51 6.71 9.31
C ILE A 188 11.40 6.54 8.28
N ASP A 189 11.56 5.61 7.34
CA ASP A 189 10.59 5.38 6.26
C ASP A 189 9.26 4.86 6.81
N ILE A 190 9.32 4.01 7.85
CA ILE A 190 8.13 3.51 8.57
C ILE A 190 7.39 4.67 9.23
N VAL A 191 8.11 5.49 9.98
CA VAL A 191 7.51 6.62 10.71
C VAL A 191 6.87 7.58 9.73
N LEU A 192 7.56 7.96 8.67
CA LEU A 192 7.04 8.91 7.68
C LEU A 192 5.89 8.32 6.86
N GLY A 193 5.95 7.04 6.48
CA GLY A 193 4.85 6.35 5.80
C GLY A 193 3.59 6.26 6.67
N GLY A 194 3.76 5.94 7.96
CA GLY A 194 2.68 5.92 8.94
C GLY A 194 2.07 7.31 9.17
N LEU A 195 2.90 8.33 9.38
CA LEU A 195 2.44 9.71 9.58
C LEU A 195 1.69 10.25 8.35
N LEU A 196 2.22 10.01 7.15
CA LEU A 196 1.54 10.36 5.90
C LEU A 196 0.12 9.79 5.87
N THR A 197 -0.02 8.52 6.20
CA THR A 197 -1.33 7.85 6.20
C THR A 197 -2.28 8.41 7.26
N LEU A 198 -1.80 8.72 8.46
CA LEU A 198 -2.62 9.32 9.52
C LEU A 198 -3.10 10.71 9.12
N ILE A 199 -2.27 11.52 8.48
CA ILE A 199 -2.64 12.83 7.93
C ILE A 199 -3.73 12.66 6.87
N LEU A 200 -3.52 11.76 5.91
CA LEU A 200 -4.50 11.49 4.84
C LEU A 200 -5.82 10.95 5.38
N TYR A 201 -5.78 10.09 6.38
CA TYR A 201 -6.98 9.64 7.09
C TYR A 201 -7.74 10.80 7.72
N LYS A 202 -7.04 11.69 8.44
CA LYS A 202 -7.65 12.88 9.03
C LYS A 202 -8.29 13.77 7.97
N VAL A 203 -7.60 14.03 6.85
CA VAL A 203 -8.14 14.78 5.71
C VAL A 203 -9.37 14.08 5.12
N CYS A 204 -9.31 12.77 4.91
CA CYS A 204 -10.42 11.96 4.41
C CYS A 204 -11.66 12.07 5.30
N MET A 205 -11.48 12.04 6.62
CA MET A 205 -12.60 12.11 7.58
C MET A 205 -13.18 13.53 7.74
N GLN A 206 -12.36 14.56 7.56
CA GLN A 206 -12.80 15.96 7.66
C GLN A 206 -13.41 16.48 6.35
N THR A 207 -13.04 15.90 5.23
CA THR A 207 -13.50 16.32 3.90
C THR A 207 -14.64 15.43 3.45
N ASP A 208 -15.83 16.00 3.22
CA ASP A 208 -16.91 15.28 2.53
C ASP A 208 -16.60 15.19 1.03
N TRP A 209 -15.51 14.48 0.69
CA TRP A 209 -15.07 14.28 -0.69
C TRP A 209 -16.10 13.53 -1.52
N MET A 210 -17.01 12.76 -0.89
CA MET A 210 -18.16 12.16 -1.53
C MET A 210 -19.11 13.22 -2.11
N LYS A 211 -19.21 14.39 -1.47
CA LYS A 211 -19.98 15.53 -1.98
C LYS A 211 -19.38 16.08 -3.28
N TYR A 212 -18.04 16.09 -3.39
CA TYR A 212 -17.35 16.51 -4.62
C TYR A 212 -17.54 15.50 -5.75
N LEU A 213 -17.43 14.21 -5.48
CA LEU A 213 -17.69 13.14 -6.46
C LEU A 213 -19.12 13.16 -6.99
N ARG A 214 -20.11 13.56 -6.16
CA ARG A 214 -21.50 13.74 -6.59
C ARG A 214 -21.70 14.91 -7.55
N LYS A 215 -20.80 15.89 -7.57
CA LYS A 215 -20.84 17.06 -8.46
C LYS A 215 -20.21 16.81 -9.83
N LEU A 216 -19.44 15.74 -9.99
CA LEU A 216 -18.85 15.39 -11.27
C LEU A 216 -19.95 14.97 -12.28
N PRO A 217 -19.77 15.22 -13.59
CA PRO A 217 -20.78 14.93 -14.62
C PRO A 217 -21.21 13.46 -14.71
N TYR A 218 -20.50 12.55 -14.04
CA TYR A 218 -20.87 11.14 -13.84
C TYR A 218 -22.03 10.94 -12.82
N ARG A 219 -22.72 12.00 -12.43
CA ARG A 219 -23.81 11.99 -11.42
C ARG A 219 -24.86 10.91 -11.65
N LYS A 220 -25.19 10.58 -12.91
CA LYS A 220 -26.13 9.50 -13.27
C LYS A 220 -25.58 8.09 -12.98
N LEU A 221 -24.25 7.92 -12.94
CA LEU A 221 -23.60 6.63 -12.68
C LEU A 221 -23.42 6.37 -11.17
N LEU A 222 -23.35 7.43 -10.35
CA LEU A 222 -23.10 7.32 -8.92
C LEU A 222 -24.39 7.31 -8.08
N SER A 223 -25.55 7.67 -8.66
CA SER A 223 -26.81 7.87 -7.93
C SER A 223 -27.75 6.65 -7.92
N ARG A 224 -27.43 5.56 -8.58
CA ARG A 224 -28.23 4.35 -8.56
C ARG A 224 -27.84 3.46 -7.37
N LYS A 225 -28.74 3.45 -6.39
CA LYS A 225 -28.85 2.62 -5.17
C LYS A 225 -27.85 2.92 -4.05
N SER A 226 -28.32 3.75 -3.10
CA SER A 226 -28.01 3.59 -1.67
C SER A 226 -28.74 2.35 -1.13
#